data_20d6c378362594b85ac3b233a46a5ed0
#
_entry.id   20d6c378362594b85ac3b233a46a5ed0
#
_cell.length_a   1.000
_cell.length_b   1.000
_cell.length_c   1.000
_cell.angle_alpha   90.00
_cell.angle_beta   90.00
_cell.angle_gamma   90.00
#
_symmetry.space_group_name_H-M   'P 1'
#
loop_
_entity.id
_entity.type
_entity.pdbx_description
1 polymer ?
#
loop_
_entity_poly.entity_id
_entity_poly.type
_entity_poly.pdbx_seq_one_letter_code
_entity_poly.pdbx_strand_id
1 'polypeptide(L)'
;MSLTSAPESGLAPLEFAVSRNLHTKSDAERAELLVDPQFGTTFTDHMIDVCWSVGGGWHRPRVQPYGPLALDPAAAVLHYGQEIFEGIKAYRHADGSIWTFRPDANGRRLQRSARRLALPELPVEYFIQSLRELIAVDGAWVPSGADQSLYLRPFMFAKEAFLGVRPANKVGYYVIASPVGAYFKGGAKPVSIWLSEQYARAGKGGTGAAKTGGNYAASLLPQAEAYEQGCDQVVFLDQDRNVEELGGMNIVFVYKDGTLVTPQSPSILEGITRDSILQLAADRGHKVEGRSVSIDEWREGVASGDIVEVFACGTAAVVAPIGVLKGTDFIDEQPLGELALSLREELTDIQYGRREDTHGWLVRLDG
;
A
#
# COMPACT_ATOMS: atom_id res chain seq x y z
N MET A 1 10.23 16.25 9.92
CA MET A 1 10.04 17.38 8.96
C MET A 1 8.70 17.18 8.27
N SER A 2 7.72 18.04 8.58
CA SER A 2 6.35 17.97 8.03
C SER A 2 6.38 18.26 6.52
N LEU A 3 5.90 17.30 5.72
CA LEU A 3 5.74 17.42 4.26
C LEU A 3 4.37 18.06 3.93
N THR A 4 4.12 19.25 4.43
CA THR A 4 3.01 20.07 3.95
C THR A 4 3.52 20.97 2.85
N SER A 5 3.43 20.55 1.59
CA SER A 5 3.50 21.44 0.43
C SER A 5 2.08 21.63 -0.12
N ALA A 6 1.71 22.89 -0.30
CA ALA A 6 0.46 23.29 -0.94
C ALA A 6 0.27 22.64 -2.33
N PRO A 7 -0.98 22.44 -2.82
CA PRO A 7 -1.22 21.92 -4.16
C PRO A 7 -0.54 22.81 -5.20
N GLU A 8 0.09 22.21 -6.21
CA GLU A 8 0.57 22.90 -7.42
C GLU A 8 -0.66 23.45 -8.15
N SER A 9 -1.11 24.63 -7.78
CA SER A 9 -2.23 25.33 -8.41
C SER A 9 -1.83 25.82 -9.80
N GLY A 10 -2.28 25.13 -10.85
CA GLY A 10 -2.08 25.61 -12.23
C GLY A 10 -2.26 24.59 -13.35
N LEU A 11 -2.35 23.29 -13.06
CA LEU A 11 -2.60 22.28 -14.08
C LEU A 11 -4.07 22.23 -14.46
N ALA A 12 -4.40 22.32 -15.75
CA ALA A 12 -5.74 22.02 -16.22
C ALA A 12 -6.10 20.56 -15.94
N PRO A 13 -7.33 20.27 -15.46
CA PRO A 13 -7.76 18.89 -15.25
C PRO A 13 -7.76 18.11 -16.58
N LEU A 14 -7.56 16.79 -16.48
CA LEU A 14 -7.70 15.89 -17.62
C LEU A 14 -9.18 15.76 -18.02
N GLU A 15 -9.46 15.82 -19.31
CA GLU A 15 -10.82 15.55 -19.81
C GLU A 15 -11.00 14.06 -20.09
N PHE A 16 -11.61 13.33 -19.15
CA PHE A 16 -11.83 11.89 -19.26
C PHE A 16 -12.96 11.55 -20.24
N ALA A 17 -12.65 10.76 -21.27
CA ALA A 17 -13.67 10.13 -22.09
C ALA A 17 -14.25 8.91 -21.37
N VAL A 18 -15.57 8.92 -21.11
CA VAL A 18 -16.24 7.84 -20.37
C VAL A 18 -16.94 6.89 -21.34
N SER A 19 -16.46 5.64 -21.39
CA SER A 19 -17.11 4.52 -22.07
C SER A 19 -17.70 3.57 -21.04
N ARG A 20 -19.01 3.60 -20.89
CA ARG A 20 -19.69 2.73 -19.90
C ARG A 20 -19.67 1.27 -20.33
N ASN A 21 -19.48 0.38 -19.37
CA ASN A 21 -19.65 -1.05 -19.59
C ASN A 21 -21.14 -1.36 -19.82
N LEU A 22 -21.45 -2.03 -20.94
CA LEU A 22 -22.82 -2.45 -21.27
C LEU A 22 -23.26 -3.71 -20.52
N HIS A 23 -22.33 -4.39 -19.85
CA HIS A 23 -22.53 -5.63 -19.11
C HIS A 23 -22.11 -5.47 -17.65
N THR A 24 -22.56 -4.37 -17.01
CA THR A 24 -22.33 -4.15 -15.58
C THR A 24 -23.05 -5.20 -14.74
N LYS A 25 -22.49 -5.52 -13.57
CA LYS A 25 -23.20 -6.31 -12.57
C LYS A 25 -24.49 -5.60 -12.15
N SER A 26 -25.58 -6.36 -12.08
CA SER A 26 -26.83 -5.85 -11.48
C SER A 26 -26.64 -5.53 -10.01
N ASP A 27 -27.55 -4.74 -9.44
CA ASP A 27 -27.52 -4.40 -8.01
C ASP A 27 -27.57 -5.65 -7.12
N ALA A 28 -28.32 -6.67 -7.53
CA ALA A 28 -28.44 -7.93 -6.80
C ALA A 28 -27.12 -8.73 -6.84
N GLU A 29 -26.51 -8.90 -8.01
CA GLU A 29 -25.23 -9.60 -8.15
C GLU A 29 -24.12 -8.88 -7.39
N ARG A 30 -24.09 -7.53 -7.46
CA ARG A 30 -23.13 -6.72 -6.71
C ARG A 30 -23.33 -6.87 -5.21
N ALA A 31 -24.58 -6.81 -4.72
CA ALA A 31 -24.90 -6.99 -3.31
C ALA A 31 -24.43 -8.35 -2.79
N GLU A 32 -24.60 -9.44 -3.57
CA GLU A 32 -24.10 -10.77 -3.22
C GLU A 32 -22.58 -10.80 -3.11
N LEU A 33 -21.86 -10.21 -4.08
CA LEU A 33 -20.39 -10.12 -4.09
C LEU A 33 -19.82 -9.29 -2.94
N LEU A 34 -20.60 -8.33 -2.42
CA LEU A 34 -20.20 -7.45 -1.33
C LEU A 34 -20.51 -8.04 0.07
N VAL A 35 -21.15 -9.20 0.19
CA VAL A 35 -21.41 -9.84 1.50
C VAL A 35 -20.08 -10.22 2.18
N ASP A 36 -19.18 -10.91 1.46
CA ASP A 36 -17.88 -11.35 1.97
C ASP A 36 -16.81 -11.20 0.87
N PRO A 37 -16.45 -9.96 0.50
CA PRO A 37 -15.54 -9.75 -0.62
C PRO A 37 -14.12 -10.20 -0.26
N GLN A 38 -13.57 -11.09 -1.12
CA GLN A 38 -12.21 -11.57 -0.98
C GLN A 38 -11.23 -10.60 -1.66
N PHE A 39 -10.08 -10.37 -1.03
CA PHE A 39 -9.07 -9.44 -1.53
C PHE A 39 -8.59 -9.81 -2.94
N GLY A 40 -8.77 -8.89 -3.89
CA GLY A 40 -8.17 -8.96 -5.22
C GLY A 40 -8.71 -10.05 -6.17
N THR A 41 -9.87 -10.64 -5.89
CA THR A 41 -10.48 -11.68 -6.73
C THR A 41 -11.71 -11.21 -7.51
N THR A 42 -12.38 -10.17 -7.02
CA THR A 42 -13.51 -9.52 -7.68
C THR A 42 -13.13 -8.09 -8.05
N PHE A 43 -13.42 -7.68 -9.28
CA PHE A 43 -13.12 -6.34 -9.76
C PHE A 43 -14.39 -5.60 -10.12
N THR A 44 -14.34 -4.25 -10.05
CA THR A 44 -15.45 -3.38 -10.44
C THR A 44 -15.66 -3.37 -11.95
N ASP A 45 -16.72 -2.73 -12.41
CA ASP A 45 -17.14 -2.79 -13.82
C ASP A 45 -16.27 -1.95 -14.76
N HIS A 46 -15.51 -0.99 -14.23
CA HIS A 46 -14.70 -0.07 -15.02
C HIS A 46 -13.25 0.02 -14.53
N MET A 47 -12.40 0.62 -15.36
CA MET A 47 -11.01 0.96 -15.03
C MET A 47 -10.61 2.28 -15.67
N ILE A 48 -9.58 2.91 -15.11
CA ILE A 48 -8.92 4.08 -15.68
C ILE A 48 -7.81 3.64 -16.63
N ASP A 49 -7.66 4.36 -17.75
CA ASP A 49 -6.54 4.21 -18.70
C ASP A 49 -6.09 5.62 -19.14
N VAL A 50 -4.85 5.97 -18.86
CA VAL A 50 -4.20 7.20 -19.30
C VAL A 50 -2.87 6.86 -19.96
N CYS A 51 -2.61 7.44 -21.12
CA CYS A 51 -1.37 7.23 -21.85
C CYS A 51 -0.37 8.35 -21.57
N TRP A 52 0.90 8.00 -21.64
CA TRP A 52 1.99 8.97 -21.71
C TRP A 52 2.94 8.64 -22.85
N SER A 53 3.46 9.67 -23.50
CA SER A 53 4.52 9.53 -24.51
C SER A 53 5.50 10.70 -24.45
N VAL A 54 6.76 10.44 -24.83
CA VAL A 54 7.75 11.50 -25.01
C VAL A 54 7.23 12.51 -26.04
N GLY A 55 7.26 13.79 -25.68
CA GLY A 55 6.76 14.91 -26.51
C GLY A 55 5.24 15.12 -26.47
N GLY A 56 4.45 14.11 -26.05
CA GLY A 56 2.99 14.23 -25.92
C GLY A 56 2.50 14.40 -24.49
N GLY A 57 3.37 14.12 -23.49
CA GLY A 57 2.96 14.17 -22.08
C GLY A 57 1.86 13.16 -21.74
N TRP A 58 1.06 13.44 -20.72
CA TRP A 58 -0.12 12.67 -20.33
C TRP A 58 -1.29 13.02 -21.26
N HIS A 59 -1.90 12.00 -21.88
CA HIS A 59 -2.96 12.16 -22.86
C HIS A 59 -3.91 10.98 -22.90
N ARG A 60 -5.06 11.13 -23.61
CA ARG A 60 -6.10 10.12 -23.80
C ARG A 60 -6.61 9.52 -22.46
N PRO A 61 -6.99 10.36 -21.48
CA PRO A 61 -7.56 9.85 -20.25
C PRO A 61 -8.93 9.23 -20.52
N ARG A 62 -9.16 8.01 -20.03
CA ARG A 62 -10.40 7.27 -20.24
C ARG A 62 -10.85 6.56 -18.98
N VAL A 63 -12.15 6.54 -18.80
CA VAL A 63 -12.86 5.53 -18.00
C VAL A 63 -13.41 4.52 -19.00
N GLN A 64 -13.06 3.26 -18.88
CA GLN A 64 -13.47 2.20 -19.81
C GLN A 64 -13.88 0.94 -19.06
N PRO A 65 -14.61 -0.02 -19.71
CA PRO A 65 -14.91 -1.30 -19.12
C PRO A 65 -13.64 -2.00 -18.61
N TYR A 66 -13.72 -2.60 -17.41
CA TYR A 66 -12.67 -3.46 -16.90
C TYR A 66 -12.49 -4.68 -17.81
N GLY A 67 -11.26 -4.99 -18.15
CA GLY A 67 -10.93 -6.12 -19.00
C GLY A 67 -9.43 -6.28 -19.23
N PRO A 68 -9.04 -7.30 -20.01
CA PRO A 68 -7.64 -7.56 -20.33
C PRO A 68 -6.95 -6.40 -21.03
N LEU A 69 -5.68 -6.19 -20.72
CA LEU A 69 -4.81 -5.26 -21.43
C LEU A 69 -4.07 -6.01 -22.56
N ALA A 70 -4.23 -5.54 -23.80
CA ALA A 70 -3.46 -6.07 -24.92
C ALA A 70 -2.06 -5.44 -24.91
N LEU A 71 -1.03 -6.27 -24.79
CA LEU A 71 0.38 -5.88 -24.81
C LEU A 71 1.08 -6.58 -25.98
N ASP A 72 1.98 -5.84 -26.65
CA ASP A 72 2.93 -6.44 -27.60
C ASP A 72 3.87 -7.39 -26.80
N PRO A 73 4.22 -8.57 -27.33
CA PRO A 73 5.16 -9.47 -26.68
C PRO A 73 6.54 -8.85 -26.38
N ALA A 74 6.94 -7.83 -27.13
CA ALA A 74 8.15 -7.05 -26.89
C ALA A 74 7.94 -5.85 -25.97
N ALA A 75 6.79 -5.71 -25.30
CA ALA A 75 6.57 -4.63 -24.36
C ALA A 75 7.62 -4.65 -23.23
N ALA A 76 8.30 -3.52 -23.01
CA ALA A 76 9.46 -3.44 -22.12
C ALA A 76 9.17 -3.92 -20.67
N VAL A 77 7.94 -3.77 -20.20
CA VAL A 77 7.54 -4.26 -18.87
C VAL A 77 7.70 -5.77 -18.72
N LEU A 78 7.46 -6.55 -19.78
CA LEU A 78 7.54 -8.01 -19.77
C LEU A 78 8.97 -8.53 -19.63
N HIS A 79 9.97 -7.72 -20.00
CA HIS A 79 11.38 -8.10 -20.03
C HIS A 79 12.21 -7.41 -18.95
N TYR A 80 11.86 -6.19 -18.57
CA TYR A 80 12.69 -5.36 -17.68
C TYR A 80 11.97 -4.91 -16.41
N GLY A 81 10.72 -5.31 -16.22
CA GLY A 81 9.96 -4.99 -15.00
C GLY A 81 9.84 -3.48 -14.74
N GLN A 82 9.86 -2.63 -15.80
CA GLN A 82 9.72 -1.18 -15.63
C GLN A 82 8.26 -0.84 -15.36
N GLU A 83 7.86 -1.01 -14.10
CA GLU A 83 6.50 -0.78 -13.59
C GLU A 83 6.53 -0.33 -12.13
N ILE A 84 5.47 0.34 -11.71
CA ILE A 84 5.22 0.77 -10.33
C ILE A 84 3.73 0.69 -10.03
N PHE A 85 3.39 0.58 -8.74
CA PHE A 85 2.00 0.53 -8.34
C PHE A 85 1.76 1.21 -7.00
N GLU A 86 0.49 1.46 -6.71
CA GLU A 86 0.00 1.97 -5.45
C GLU A 86 -1.12 1.11 -4.89
N GLY A 87 -1.42 1.30 -3.62
CA GLY A 87 -2.58 0.71 -2.96
C GLY A 87 -3.19 1.73 -2.04
N ILE A 88 -4.45 2.05 -2.29
CA ILE A 88 -5.23 3.00 -1.51
C ILE A 88 -6.66 2.48 -1.39
N LYS A 89 -7.39 2.92 -0.38
CA LYS A 89 -8.76 2.46 -0.13
C LYS A 89 -9.75 3.62 -0.24
N ALA A 90 -10.96 3.31 -0.73
CA ALA A 90 -12.11 4.17 -0.62
C ALA A 90 -13.07 3.60 0.42
N TYR A 91 -13.57 4.47 1.29
CA TYR A 91 -14.42 4.15 2.43
C TYR A 91 -15.77 4.83 2.27
N ARG A 92 -16.86 4.09 2.55
CA ARG A 92 -18.19 4.67 2.62
C ARG A 92 -18.47 5.11 4.06
N HIS A 93 -18.71 6.39 4.25
CA HIS A 93 -19.09 6.95 5.54
C HIS A 93 -20.58 6.72 5.82
N ALA A 94 -21.01 6.96 7.07
CA ALA A 94 -22.38 6.70 7.53
C ALA A 94 -23.44 7.53 6.79
N ASP A 95 -23.07 8.70 6.28
CA ASP A 95 -23.94 9.58 5.47
C ASP A 95 -24.01 9.15 3.99
N GLY A 96 -23.33 8.06 3.62
CA GLY A 96 -23.26 7.53 2.25
C GLY A 96 -22.15 8.13 1.40
N SER A 97 -21.49 9.19 1.84
CA SER A 97 -20.37 9.81 1.11
C SER A 97 -19.16 8.87 1.02
N ILE A 98 -18.36 9.04 -0.02
CA ILE A 98 -17.20 8.20 -0.30
C ILE A 98 -15.92 9.00 -0.14
N TRP A 99 -15.04 8.51 0.71
CA TRP A 99 -13.79 9.16 1.08
C TRP A 99 -12.58 8.26 0.86
N THR A 100 -11.43 8.86 0.67
CA THR A 100 -10.13 8.17 0.66
C THR A 100 -9.17 8.84 1.63
N PHE A 101 -8.13 8.10 2.02
CA PHE A 101 -7.21 8.51 3.07
C PHE A 101 -5.85 8.85 2.49
N ARG A 102 -5.36 10.10 2.66
CA ARG A 102 -4.06 10.61 2.24
C ARG A 102 -3.69 10.33 0.77
N PRO A 103 -4.58 10.58 -0.20
CA PRO A 103 -4.29 10.28 -1.60
C PRO A 103 -3.13 11.11 -2.18
N ASP A 104 -2.89 12.29 -1.64
CA ASP A 104 -1.76 13.14 -1.97
C ASP A 104 -0.41 12.49 -1.60
N ALA A 105 -0.33 11.82 -0.45
CA ALA A 105 0.85 11.07 -0.03
C ALA A 105 1.11 9.85 -0.95
N ASN A 106 0.04 9.14 -1.37
CA ASN A 106 0.13 8.06 -2.37
C ASN A 106 0.61 8.60 -3.73
N GLY A 107 0.04 9.72 -4.21
CA GLY A 107 0.45 10.37 -5.46
C GLY A 107 1.93 10.76 -5.44
N ARG A 108 2.40 11.39 -4.36
CA ARG A 108 3.83 11.72 -4.17
C ARG A 108 4.72 10.47 -4.10
N ARG A 109 4.26 9.38 -3.48
CA ARG A 109 5.03 8.12 -3.44
C ARG A 109 5.07 7.47 -4.82
N LEU A 110 4.00 7.52 -5.60
CA LEU A 110 3.98 7.09 -7.00
C LEU A 110 5.02 7.87 -7.82
N GLN A 111 5.13 9.19 -7.64
CA GLN A 111 6.16 10.02 -8.31
C GLN A 111 7.57 9.60 -7.90
N ARG A 112 7.85 9.39 -6.60
CA ARG A 112 9.17 8.88 -6.16
C ARG A 112 9.51 7.53 -6.77
N SER A 113 8.53 6.62 -6.82
CA SER A 113 8.70 5.32 -7.47
C SER A 113 8.94 5.46 -8.98
N ALA A 114 8.18 6.34 -9.65
CA ALA A 114 8.35 6.65 -11.08
C ALA A 114 9.76 7.17 -11.38
N ARG A 115 10.23 8.16 -10.61
CA ARG A 115 11.59 8.71 -10.74
C ARG A 115 12.65 7.62 -10.61
N ARG A 116 12.51 6.72 -9.62
CA ARG A 116 13.46 5.63 -9.40
C ARG A 116 13.52 4.63 -10.55
N LEU A 117 12.38 4.36 -11.20
CA LEU A 117 12.26 3.43 -12.34
C LEU A 117 12.38 4.12 -13.70
N ALA A 118 12.77 5.39 -13.74
CA ALA A 118 12.83 6.20 -14.97
C ALA A 118 11.50 6.17 -15.77
N LEU A 119 10.38 6.21 -15.05
CA LEU A 119 9.04 6.40 -15.56
C LEU A 119 8.64 7.89 -15.45
N PRO A 120 7.67 8.38 -16.25
CA PRO A 120 7.16 9.74 -16.11
C PRO A 120 6.43 9.93 -14.78
N GLU A 121 6.64 11.07 -14.15
CA GLU A 121 5.91 11.43 -12.94
C GLU A 121 4.48 11.86 -13.31
N LEU A 122 3.48 11.19 -12.74
CA LEU A 122 2.09 11.61 -12.85
C LEU A 122 1.84 12.73 -11.82
N PRO A 123 1.29 13.90 -12.22
CA PRO A 123 0.89 14.93 -11.26
C PRO A 123 -0.06 14.38 -10.20
N VAL A 124 0.10 14.82 -8.95
CA VAL A 124 -0.73 14.37 -7.83
C VAL A 124 -2.20 14.68 -8.07
N GLU A 125 -2.50 15.81 -8.70
CA GLU A 125 -3.85 16.21 -9.08
C GLU A 125 -4.47 15.21 -10.05
N TYR A 126 -3.74 14.73 -11.04
CA TYR A 126 -4.21 13.71 -12.00
C TYR A 126 -4.38 12.35 -11.33
N PHE A 127 -3.51 12.02 -10.37
CA PHE A 127 -3.69 10.82 -9.55
C PHE A 127 -5.01 10.88 -8.78
N ILE A 128 -5.29 11.96 -8.05
CA ILE A 128 -6.53 12.13 -7.28
C ILE A 128 -7.75 12.19 -8.19
N GLN A 129 -7.65 12.93 -9.31
CA GLN A 129 -8.71 13.00 -10.31
C GLN A 129 -9.08 11.62 -10.85
N SER A 130 -8.09 10.78 -11.17
CA SER A 130 -8.34 9.43 -11.67
C SER A 130 -9.12 8.55 -10.69
N LEU A 131 -8.91 8.72 -9.37
CA LEU A 131 -9.68 8.02 -8.35
C LEU A 131 -11.14 8.52 -8.33
N ARG A 132 -11.35 9.84 -8.42
CA ARG A 132 -12.70 10.44 -8.49
C ARG A 132 -13.48 9.98 -9.71
N GLU A 133 -12.84 9.97 -10.87
CA GLU A 133 -13.46 9.54 -12.12
C GLU A 133 -13.90 8.06 -12.08
N LEU A 134 -13.10 7.19 -11.45
CA LEU A 134 -13.47 5.79 -11.27
C LEU A 134 -14.64 5.66 -10.27
N ILE A 135 -14.61 6.38 -9.16
CA ILE A 135 -15.68 6.36 -8.16
C ILE A 135 -16.99 6.97 -8.73
N ALA A 136 -16.91 7.95 -9.61
CA ALA A 136 -18.11 8.53 -10.27
C ALA A 136 -18.91 7.49 -11.07
N VAL A 137 -18.26 6.45 -11.60
CA VAL A 137 -18.95 5.38 -12.34
C VAL A 137 -19.18 4.11 -11.52
N ASP A 138 -18.26 3.79 -10.60
CA ASP A 138 -18.24 2.54 -9.83
C ASP A 138 -18.46 2.74 -8.32
N GLY A 139 -18.92 3.91 -7.89
CA GLY A 139 -19.14 4.21 -6.46
C GLY A 139 -20.08 3.23 -5.75
N ALA A 140 -21.01 2.60 -6.49
CA ALA A 140 -21.88 1.55 -5.95
C ALA A 140 -21.13 0.29 -5.48
N TRP A 141 -19.87 0.10 -5.91
CA TRP A 141 -19.00 -0.98 -5.47
C TRP A 141 -18.28 -0.71 -4.14
N VAL A 142 -18.33 0.51 -3.62
CA VAL A 142 -17.79 0.80 -2.28
C VAL A 142 -18.70 0.20 -1.23
N PRO A 143 -18.28 -0.85 -0.50
CA PRO A 143 -19.13 -1.53 0.45
C PRO A 143 -19.42 -0.65 1.67
N SER A 144 -20.51 -0.96 2.39
CA SER A 144 -20.93 -0.28 3.62
C SER A 144 -20.81 -1.17 4.87
N GLY A 145 -20.30 -2.40 4.71
CA GLY A 145 -20.10 -3.32 5.84
C GLY A 145 -18.96 -2.87 6.76
N ALA A 146 -19.01 -3.33 8.00
CA ALA A 146 -17.96 -3.04 8.98
C ALA A 146 -16.60 -3.55 8.48
N ASP A 147 -15.58 -2.71 8.54
CA ASP A 147 -14.21 -2.98 8.09
C ASP A 147 -14.09 -3.39 6.61
N GLN A 148 -15.13 -3.15 5.80
CA GLN A 148 -15.10 -3.32 4.36
C GLN A 148 -14.74 -2.01 3.67
N SER A 149 -14.07 -2.10 2.52
CA SER A 149 -13.66 -0.94 1.72
C SER A 149 -13.51 -1.32 0.26
N LEU A 150 -13.39 -0.35 -0.62
CA LEU A 150 -12.98 -0.58 -2.00
C LEU A 150 -11.47 -0.32 -2.12
N TYR A 151 -10.71 -1.36 -2.43
CA TYR A 151 -9.28 -1.24 -2.69
C TYR A 151 -9.05 -0.75 -4.12
N LEU A 152 -8.39 0.38 -4.25
CA LEU A 152 -8.00 0.97 -5.52
C LEU A 152 -6.53 0.63 -5.78
N ARG A 153 -6.21 0.13 -7.00
CA ARG A 153 -4.88 -0.24 -7.45
C ARG A 153 -4.45 0.64 -8.62
N PRO A 154 -3.94 1.85 -8.36
CA PRO A 154 -3.20 2.61 -9.36
C PRO A 154 -1.91 1.89 -9.72
N PHE A 155 -1.58 1.81 -11.02
CA PHE A 155 -0.31 1.24 -11.48
C PHE A 155 0.10 1.85 -12.82
N MET A 156 1.41 1.80 -13.09
CA MET A 156 2.01 2.40 -14.27
C MET A 156 3.08 1.47 -14.80
N PHE A 157 3.12 1.28 -16.12
CA PHE A 157 4.15 0.45 -16.73
C PHE A 157 4.55 0.88 -18.14
N ALA A 158 5.76 0.49 -18.53
CA ALA A 158 6.32 0.67 -19.86
C ALA A 158 5.65 -0.25 -20.87
N LYS A 159 4.86 0.29 -21.81
CA LYS A 159 4.16 -0.49 -22.83
C LYS A 159 4.77 -0.40 -24.23
N GLU A 160 5.86 0.36 -24.38
CA GLU A 160 6.60 0.43 -25.65
C GLU A 160 7.20 -0.92 -26.01
N ALA A 161 7.02 -1.33 -27.27
CA ALA A 161 7.58 -2.57 -27.81
C ALA A 161 9.04 -2.36 -28.27
N PHE A 162 10.00 -2.86 -27.52
CA PHE A 162 11.42 -2.89 -27.87
C PHE A 162 12.19 -3.82 -26.92
N LEU A 163 13.35 -4.33 -27.37
CA LEU A 163 14.19 -5.25 -26.60
C LEU A 163 15.52 -4.64 -26.13
N GLY A 164 15.70 -3.33 -26.30
CA GLY A 164 16.87 -2.63 -25.79
C GLY A 164 16.70 -2.21 -24.31
N VAL A 165 17.79 -2.13 -23.56
CA VAL A 165 17.76 -1.70 -22.15
C VAL A 165 17.86 -0.17 -22.10
N ARG A 166 16.74 0.51 -22.02
CA ARG A 166 16.60 1.96 -21.81
C ARG A 166 15.24 2.30 -21.24
N PRO A 167 15.04 3.51 -20.69
CA PRO A 167 13.71 3.99 -20.31
C PRO A 167 12.75 3.99 -21.51
N ALA A 168 11.50 3.61 -21.28
CA ALA A 168 10.47 3.56 -22.32
C ALA A 168 9.94 4.97 -22.66
N ASN A 169 9.63 5.19 -23.95
CA ASN A 169 9.03 6.41 -24.46
C ASN A 169 7.50 6.37 -24.49
N LYS A 170 6.89 5.22 -24.18
CA LYS A 170 5.43 5.03 -24.11
C LYS A 170 5.08 4.28 -22.83
N VAL A 171 4.23 4.89 -22.02
CA VAL A 171 3.83 4.37 -20.69
C VAL A 171 2.31 4.41 -20.58
N GLY A 172 1.73 3.45 -19.89
CA GLY A 172 0.33 3.45 -19.52
C GLY A 172 0.19 3.61 -18.00
N TYR A 173 -0.76 4.43 -17.57
CA TYR A 173 -1.22 4.54 -16.20
C TYR A 173 -2.66 4.05 -16.11
N TYR A 174 -2.94 3.23 -15.11
CA TYR A 174 -4.21 2.55 -14.92
C TYR A 174 -4.66 2.62 -13.47
N VAL A 175 -5.98 2.56 -13.25
CA VAL A 175 -6.54 2.28 -11.92
C VAL A 175 -7.59 1.20 -12.07
N ILE A 176 -7.45 0.12 -11.31
CA ILE A 176 -8.48 -0.91 -11.15
C ILE A 176 -8.95 -0.93 -9.70
N ALA A 177 -10.11 -1.48 -9.44
CA ALA A 177 -10.67 -1.53 -8.10
C ALA A 177 -11.26 -2.90 -7.75
N SER A 178 -11.16 -3.26 -6.47
CA SER A 178 -11.64 -4.53 -5.92
C SER A 178 -12.27 -4.29 -4.55
N PRO A 179 -13.51 -4.71 -4.29
CA PRO A 179 -14.07 -4.66 -2.94
C PRO A 179 -13.31 -5.65 -2.06
N VAL A 180 -13.06 -5.24 -0.82
CA VAL A 180 -12.31 -6.04 0.17
C VAL A 180 -13.03 -6.06 1.50
N GLY A 181 -13.07 -7.22 2.14
CA GLY A 181 -13.56 -7.43 3.49
C GLY A 181 -12.51 -7.06 4.55
N ALA A 182 -12.84 -7.36 5.80
CA ALA A 182 -11.88 -7.26 6.88
C ALA A 182 -10.66 -8.18 6.59
N TYR A 183 -9.46 -7.63 6.69
CA TYR A 183 -8.23 -8.40 6.49
C TYR A 183 -8.11 -9.56 7.48
N PHE A 184 -8.51 -9.33 8.72
CA PHE A 184 -8.63 -10.37 9.75
C PHE A 184 -10.10 -10.60 10.09
N LYS A 185 -10.65 -11.75 9.70
CA LYS A 185 -11.99 -12.17 10.14
C LYS A 185 -11.97 -12.41 11.64
N GLY A 186 -12.76 -11.65 12.39
CA GLY A 186 -12.84 -11.77 13.87
C GLY A 186 -11.85 -10.91 14.65
N GLY A 187 -11.32 -9.85 14.06
CA GLY A 187 -10.40 -8.90 14.69
C GLY A 187 -8.93 -9.14 14.36
N ALA A 188 -8.05 -8.19 14.73
CA ALA A 188 -6.62 -8.31 14.50
C ALA A 188 -6.04 -9.49 15.29
N LYS A 189 -5.60 -10.53 14.59
CA LYS A 189 -4.91 -11.68 15.20
C LYS A 189 -3.41 -11.47 15.10
N PRO A 190 -2.64 -11.89 16.13
CA PRO A 190 -1.20 -11.90 16.06
C PRO A 190 -0.73 -12.78 14.90
N VAL A 191 0.25 -12.27 14.13
CA VAL A 191 0.87 -13.00 13.03
C VAL A 191 2.21 -13.60 13.44
N SER A 192 2.56 -14.71 12.81
CA SER A 192 3.85 -15.39 12.96
C SER A 192 4.78 -14.98 11.81
N ILE A 193 6.04 -14.68 12.15
CA ILE A 193 7.03 -14.15 11.22
C ILE A 193 8.21 -15.10 11.09
N TRP A 194 8.58 -15.45 9.84
CA TRP A 194 9.79 -16.17 9.51
C TRP A 194 10.94 -15.21 9.24
N LEU A 195 12.08 -15.40 9.89
CA LEU A 195 13.31 -14.65 9.63
C LEU A 195 14.03 -15.21 8.40
N SER A 196 14.07 -14.45 7.33
CA SER A 196 14.85 -14.80 6.13
C SER A 196 16.29 -14.29 6.28
N GLU A 197 17.25 -15.20 6.39
CA GLU A 197 18.69 -14.87 6.48
C GLU A 197 19.43 -15.05 5.13
N GLN A 198 18.83 -15.74 4.16
CA GLN A 198 19.45 -16.04 2.87
C GLN A 198 19.10 -15.05 1.77
N TYR A 199 17.92 -14.41 1.88
CA TYR A 199 17.39 -13.54 0.84
C TYR A 199 17.21 -12.12 1.37
N ALA A 200 17.50 -11.15 0.52
CA ALA A 200 17.18 -9.75 0.76
C ALA A 200 15.98 -9.34 -0.09
N ARG A 201 15.10 -8.52 0.47
CA ARG A 201 14.00 -7.91 -0.29
C ARG A 201 14.49 -6.90 -1.30
N ALA A 202 15.49 -6.10 -0.91
CA ALA A 202 16.14 -5.10 -1.74
C ALA A 202 17.56 -4.82 -1.21
N GLY A 203 18.53 -4.64 -2.11
CA GLY A 203 19.88 -4.27 -1.74
C GLY A 203 20.08 -2.76 -1.60
N LYS A 204 21.15 -2.35 -0.95
CA LYS A 204 21.59 -0.96 -0.84
C LYS A 204 21.75 -0.32 -2.23
N GLY A 205 21.11 0.85 -2.45
CA GLY A 205 21.11 1.51 -3.76
C GLY A 205 20.18 0.86 -4.79
N GLY A 206 19.48 -0.21 -4.43
CA GLY A 206 18.49 -0.88 -5.24
C GLY A 206 17.14 -0.13 -5.31
N THR A 207 16.07 -0.85 -5.56
CA THR A 207 14.72 -0.29 -5.77
C THR A 207 13.83 -0.32 -4.53
N GLY A 208 14.39 -0.65 -3.34
CA GLY A 208 13.62 -0.92 -2.12
C GLY A 208 12.64 0.18 -1.70
N ALA A 209 13.03 1.45 -1.85
CA ALA A 209 12.17 2.60 -1.54
C ALA A 209 11.11 2.90 -2.62
N ALA A 210 11.17 2.24 -3.79
CA ALA A 210 10.15 2.34 -4.83
C ALA A 210 9.11 1.21 -4.66
N LYS A 211 7.84 1.52 -4.93
CA LYS A 211 6.78 0.52 -4.93
C LYS A 211 6.68 -0.11 -6.32
N THR A 212 7.57 -1.09 -6.58
CA THR A 212 7.72 -1.79 -7.86
C THR A 212 7.64 -3.30 -7.68
N GLY A 213 7.05 -4.02 -8.62
CA GLY A 213 6.84 -5.48 -8.58
C GLY A 213 8.11 -6.29 -8.40
N GLY A 214 9.25 -5.78 -8.86
CA GLY A 214 10.53 -6.45 -8.67
C GLY A 214 10.88 -6.73 -7.21
N ASN A 215 10.58 -5.79 -6.29
CA ASN A 215 10.79 -5.99 -4.86
C ASN A 215 9.86 -7.08 -4.30
N TYR A 216 8.62 -7.15 -4.82
CA TYR A 216 7.66 -8.18 -4.41
C TYR A 216 8.02 -9.53 -5.02
N ALA A 217 8.49 -9.58 -6.25
CA ALA A 217 8.97 -10.81 -6.88
C ALA A 217 10.15 -11.42 -6.09
N ALA A 218 11.07 -10.61 -5.59
CA ALA A 218 12.16 -11.05 -4.71
C ALA A 218 11.66 -11.67 -3.39
N SER A 219 10.46 -11.28 -2.94
CA SER A 219 9.87 -11.80 -1.69
C SER A 219 9.07 -13.10 -1.86
N LEU A 220 8.79 -13.56 -3.09
CA LEU A 220 7.89 -14.70 -3.31
C LEU A 220 8.44 -16.02 -2.77
N LEU A 221 9.70 -16.33 -3.05
CA LEU A 221 10.32 -17.55 -2.54
C LEU A 221 10.47 -17.53 -1.01
N PRO A 222 11.03 -16.49 -0.39
CA PRO A 222 11.09 -16.40 1.07
C PRO A 222 9.71 -16.46 1.75
N GLN A 223 8.67 -15.92 1.10
CA GLN A 223 7.31 -16.01 1.61
C GLN A 223 6.77 -17.44 1.52
N ALA A 224 7.08 -18.19 0.45
CA ALA A 224 6.73 -19.59 0.33
C ALA A 224 7.41 -20.44 1.42
N GLU A 225 8.70 -20.19 1.67
CA GLU A 225 9.44 -20.81 2.78
C GLU A 225 8.80 -20.49 4.14
N ALA A 226 8.38 -19.23 4.36
CA ALA A 226 7.67 -18.85 5.59
C ALA A 226 6.39 -19.70 5.79
N TYR A 227 5.61 -19.91 4.73
CA TYR A 227 4.42 -20.76 4.79
C TYR A 227 4.75 -22.22 5.10
N GLU A 228 5.81 -22.77 4.51
CA GLU A 228 6.30 -24.13 4.80
C GLU A 228 6.75 -24.26 6.27
N GLN A 229 7.26 -23.18 6.86
CA GLN A 229 7.61 -23.10 8.27
C GLN A 229 6.41 -22.83 9.19
N GLY A 230 5.19 -22.71 8.65
CA GLY A 230 3.97 -22.42 9.40
C GLY A 230 3.87 -20.97 9.86
N CYS A 231 4.58 -20.05 9.21
CA CYS A 231 4.54 -18.62 9.47
C CYS A 231 3.67 -17.88 8.45
N ASP A 232 3.05 -16.77 8.88
CA ASP A 232 2.16 -15.97 8.04
C ASP A 232 2.92 -15.02 7.10
N GLN A 233 4.08 -14.54 7.54
CA GLN A 233 4.88 -13.53 6.82
C GLN A 233 6.37 -13.79 7.00
N VAL A 234 7.16 -13.19 6.10
CA VAL A 234 8.62 -13.18 6.18
C VAL A 234 9.12 -11.78 6.57
N VAL A 235 10.17 -11.71 7.39
CA VAL A 235 10.92 -10.48 7.65
C VAL A 235 12.31 -10.59 7.03
N PHE A 236 12.78 -9.46 6.48
CA PHE A 236 14.07 -9.34 5.81
C PHE A 236 15.06 -8.52 6.63
N LEU A 237 16.33 -8.87 6.49
CA LEU A 237 17.45 -8.12 7.04
C LEU A 237 18.26 -7.47 5.92
N ASP A 238 18.94 -6.37 6.28
CA ASP A 238 20.01 -5.83 5.45
C ASP A 238 21.33 -6.64 5.65
N GLN A 239 22.39 -6.24 4.92
CA GLN A 239 23.69 -6.90 5.01
C GLN A 239 24.37 -6.78 6.38
N ASP A 240 23.96 -5.81 7.19
CA ASP A 240 24.48 -5.54 8.53
C ASP A 240 23.58 -6.17 9.63
N ARG A 241 22.66 -7.08 9.23
CA ARG A 241 21.69 -7.77 10.08
C ARG A 241 20.69 -6.84 10.76
N ASN A 242 20.46 -5.65 10.20
CA ASN A 242 19.37 -4.80 10.65
C ASN A 242 18.05 -5.24 10.01
N VAL A 243 16.98 -5.17 10.79
CA VAL A 243 15.62 -5.41 10.32
C VAL A 243 15.21 -4.34 9.32
N GLU A 244 14.75 -4.74 8.14
CA GLU A 244 14.22 -3.82 7.15
C GLU A 244 12.70 -3.75 7.23
N GLU A 245 12.02 -4.64 6.56
CA GLU A 245 10.55 -4.72 6.55
C GLU A 245 10.10 -6.16 6.27
N LEU A 246 8.82 -6.43 6.43
CA LEU A 246 8.21 -7.69 6.02
C LEU A 246 8.00 -7.69 4.50
N GLY A 247 7.57 -8.81 3.94
CA GLY A 247 7.32 -8.94 2.51
C GLY A 247 6.44 -7.83 1.90
N GLY A 248 5.50 -7.29 2.65
CA GLY A 248 4.60 -6.21 2.18
C GLY A 248 4.18 -5.20 3.25
N MET A 249 4.81 -5.16 4.41
CA MET A 249 4.44 -4.32 5.54
C MET A 249 5.68 -3.76 6.25
N ASN A 250 5.57 -2.54 6.80
CA ASN A 250 6.56 -1.99 7.71
C ASN A 250 6.41 -2.59 9.10
N ILE A 251 7.44 -2.45 9.94
CA ILE A 251 7.47 -2.94 11.31
C ILE A 251 7.71 -1.78 12.29
N VAL A 252 7.13 -1.87 13.48
CA VAL A 252 7.30 -0.93 14.60
C VAL A 252 7.52 -1.71 15.87
N PHE A 253 8.48 -1.26 16.68
CA PHE A 253 8.81 -1.75 18.01
C PHE A 253 8.38 -0.75 19.06
N VAL A 254 7.72 -1.20 20.10
CA VAL A 254 7.33 -0.38 21.26
C VAL A 254 8.21 -0.76 22.43
N TYR A 255 8.92 0.23 22.96
CA TYR A 255 9.80 0.07 24.10
C TYR A 255 9.04 0.35 25.41
N LYS A 256 9.51 -0.19 26.52
CA LYS A 256 8.89 -0.07 27.86
C LYS A 256 8.75 1.37 28.37
N ASP A 257 9.56 2.29 27.85
CA ASP A 257 9.45 3.73 28.15
C ASP A 257 8.39 4.45 27.30
N GLY A 258 7.67 3.72 26.44
CA GLY A 258 6.65 4.24 25.55
C GLY A 258 7.20 4.78 24.21
N THR A 259 8.51 4.65 23.94
CA THR A 259 9.09 5.03 22.65
C THR A 259 8.70 4.03 21.58
N LEU A 260 8.21 4.53 20.42
CA LEU A 260 8.00 3.74 19.21
C LEU A 260 9.21 3.90 18.29
N VAL A 261 9.80 2.77 17.88
CA VAL A 261 10.93 2.75 16.95
C VAL A 261 10.52 2.03 15.67
N THR A 262 10.82 2.61 14.52
CA THR A 262 10.63 1.94 13.23
C THR A 262 11.97 1.89 12.46
N PRO A 263 12.30 0.77 11.82
CA PRO A 263 13.46 0.69 10.94
C PRO A 263 13.43 1.78 9.88
N GLN A 264 14.56 2.44 9.67
CA GLN A 264 14.77 3.46 8.66
C GLN A 264 16.02 3.16 7.85
N SER A 265 15.86 2.98 6.56
CA SER A 265 16.95 2.73 5.61
C SER A 265 16.52 3.19 4.20
N PRO A 266 17.46 3.50 3.31
CA PRO A 266 17.15 3.85 1.91
C PRO A 266 16.51 2.72 1.10
N SER A 267 16.52 1.48 1.60
CA SER A 267 15.91 0.30 0.97
C SER A 267 14.52 -0.03 1.46
N ILE A 268 14.03 0.67 2.49
CA ILE A 268 12.68 0.47 3.05
C ILE A 268 11.66 1.38 2.36
N LEU A 269 10.48 0.83 2.04
CA LEU A 269 9.38 1.62 1.52
C LEU A 269 8.83 2.57 2.60
N GLU A 270 8.72 3.86 2.27
CA GLU A 270 8.06 4.85 3.13
C GLU A 270 6.54 4.58 3.18
N GLY A 271 6.12 3.80 4.18
CA GLY A 271 4.73 3.39 4.36
C GLY A 271 3.86 4.56 4.84
N ILE A 272 2.74 4.83 4.13
CA ILE A 272 1.80 5.90 4.52
C ILE A 272 1.05 5.50 5.79
N THR A 273 0.66 4.24 5.92
CA THR A 273 0.05 3.72 7.16
C THR A 273 1.01 3.83 8.33
N ARG A 274 2.30 3.45 8.14
CA ARG A 274 3.34 3.62 9.15
C ARG A 274 3.45 5.07 9.60
N ASP A 275 3.59 5.99 8.65
CA ASP A 275 3.72 7.42 8.94
C ASP A 275 2.51 7.96 9.71
N SER A 276 1.29 7.54 9.34
CA SER A 276 0.07 7.93 10.05
C SER A 276 -0.01 7.37 11.47
N ILE A 277 0.34 6.09 11.67
CA ILE A 277 0.38 5.46 13.01
C ILE A 277 1.39 6.16 13.92
N LEU A 278 2.57 6.47 13.39
CA LEU A 278 3.60 7.18 14.16
C LEU A 278 3.19 8.61 14.50
N GLN A 279 2.46 9.30 13.61
CA GLN A 279 1.92 10.62 13.89
C GLN A 279 0.85 10.55 15.00
N LEU A 280 -0.09 9.59 14.93
CA LEU A 280 -1.09 9.41 15.99
C LEU A 280 -0.46 9.06 17.34
N ALA A 281 0.61 8.25 17.34
CA ALA A 281 1.37 7.97 18.55
C ALA A 281 2.05 9.23 19.11
N ALA A 282 2.63 10.07 18.25
CA ALA A 282 3.24 11.34 18.65
C ALA A 282 2.19 12.31 19.23
N ASP A 283 1.00 12.38 18.66
CA ASP A 283 -0.11 13.21 19.17
C ASP A 283 -0.57 12.77 20.56
N ARG A 284 -0.44 11.48 20.87
CA ARG A 284 -0.68 10.93 22.23
C ARG A 284 0.49 11.15 23.21
N GLY A 285 1.56 11.82 22.77
CA GLY A 285 2.75 12.12 23.57
C GLY A 285 3.82 11.03 23.61
N HIS A 286 3.70 10.00 22.76
CA HIS A 286 4.76 9.01 22.61
C HIS A 286 5.95 9.59 21.85
N LYS A 287 7.17 9.22 22.27
CA LYS A 287 8.37 9.49 21.47
C LYS A 287 8.41 8.55 20.27
N VAL A 288 8.76 9.08 19.12
CA VAL A 288 8.87 8.32 17.86
C VAL A 288 10.27 8.46 17.28
N GLU A 289 10.90 7.36 16.93
CA GLU A 289 12.24 7.33 16.36
C GLU A 289 12.28 6.48 15.08
N GLY A 290 12.94 7.03 14.05
CA GLY A 290 13.37 6.27 12.87
C GLY A 290 14.86 5.96 12.97
N ARG A 291 15.22 4.69 13.13
CA ARG A 291 16.62 4.24 13.20
C ARG A 291 16.77 2.79 12.82
N SER A 292 17.98 2.32 12.62
CA SER A 292 18.24 0.90 12.49
C SER A 292 17.95 0.15 13.79
N VAL A 293 17.42 -1.06 13.66
CA VAL A 293 17.20 -2.03 14.75
C VAL A 293 17.78 -3.35 14.27
N SER A 294 18.80 -3.88 14.96
CA SER A 294 19.37 -5.18 14.60
C SER A 294 18.43 -6.32 15.02
N ILE A 295 18.55 -7.48 14.39
CA ILE A 295 17.82 -8.67 14.80
C ILE A 295 18.17 -9.09 16.24
N ASP A 296 19.42 -8.87 16.64
CA ASP A 296 19.88 -9.19 17.99
C ASP A 296 19.24 -8.22 19.01
N GLU A 297 19.19 -6.91 18.71
CA GLU A 297 18.46 -5.92 19.52
C GLU A 297 16.99 -6.29 19.70
N TRP A 298 16.33 -6.72 18.61
CA TRP A 298 14.94 -7.18 18.67
C TRP A 298 14.79 -8.35 19.66
N ARG A 299 15.56 -9.41 19.47
CA ARG A 299 15.47 -10.64 20.26
C ARG A 299 15.84 -10.41 21.73
N GLU A 300 16.96 -9.71 21.99
CA GLU A 300 17.42 -9.37 23.33
C GLU A 300 16.43 -8.42 24.04
N GLY A 301 15.92 -7.43 23.31
CA GLY A 301 14.94 -6.47 23.84
C GLY A 301 13.63 -7.12 24.25
N VAL A 302 13.15 -8.11 23.52
CA VAL A 302 11.98 -8.91 23.90
C VAL A 302 12.32 -9.80 25.10
N ALA A 303 13.44 -10.47 25.11
CA ALA A 303 13.85 -11.37 26.20
C ALA A 303 14.08 -10.60 27.53
N SER A 304 14.58 -9.37 27.46
CA SER A 304 14.78 -8.51 28.65
C SER A 304 13.52 -7.78 29.12
N GLY A 305 12.48 -7.72 28.26
CA GLY A 305 11.29 -6.90 28.49
C GLY A 305 11.51 -5.41 28.21
N ASP A 306 12.55 -5.03 27.49
CA ASP A 306 12.77 -3.66 27.03
C ASP A 306 11.88 -3.34 25.82
N ILE A 307 11.58 -4.33 24.95
CA ILE A 307 10.57 -4.27 23.91
C ILE A 307 9.32 -4.98 24.44
N VAL A 308 8.22 -4.23 24.50
CA VAL A 308 6.96 -4.67 25.13
C VAL A 308 5.86 -4.94 24.10
N GLU A 309 6.04 -4.55 22.84
CA GLU A 309 5.10 -4.79 21.76
C GLU A 309 5.83 -4.69 20.41
N VAL A 310 5.49 -5.55 19.46
CA VAL A 310 5.98 -5.48 18.09
C VAL A 310 4.80 -5.64 17.14
N PHE A 311 4.69 -4.79 16.13
CA PHE A 311 3.61 -4.90 15.16
C PHE A 311 4.03 -4.53 13.74
N ALA A 312 3.35 -5.12 12.78
CA ALA A 312 3.44 -4.78 11.37
C ALA A 312 2.33 -3.81 10.97
N CYS A 313 2.57 -2.94 9.98
CA CYS A 313 1.54 -2.05 9.47
C CYS A 313 1.63 -1.83 7.95
N GLY A 314 0.46 -1.68 7.31
CA GLY A 314 0.33 -1.48 5.87
C GLY A 314 -1.12 -1.25 5.45
N THR A 315 -1.35 -0.80 4.22
CA THR A 315 -2.70 -0.41 3.73
C THR A 315 -3.72 -1.56 3.82
N ALA A 316 -3.31 -2.80 3.58
CA ALA A 316 -4.22 -3.95 3.58
C ALA A 316 -4.66 -4.32 5.01
N ALA A 317 -3.71 -4.62 5.88
CA ALA A 317 -3.93 -5.09 7.25
C ALA A 317 -4.20 -3.96 8.26
N VAL A 318 -3.84 -2.73 7.92
CA VAL A 318 -3.75 -1.55 8.79
C VAL A 318 -2.66 -1.76 9.86
N VAL A 319 -2.93 -2.55 10.89
CA VAL A 319 -1.98 -2.97 11.93
C VAL A 319 -2.20 -4.46 12.22
N ALA A 320 -1.12 -5.20 12.34
CA ALA A 320 -1.07 -6.61 12.71
C ALA A 320 -0.05 -6.80 13.83
N PRO A 321 -0.46 -7.13 15.07
CA PRO A 321 0.48 -7.52 16.13
C PRO A 321 1.32 -8.72 15.69
N ILE A 322 2.59 -8.75 16.07
CA ILE A 322 3.46 -9.91 15.84
C ILE A 322 3.44 -10.75 17.12
N GLY A 323 3.06 -12.02 17.01
CA GLY A 323 2.97 -12.96 18.13
C GLY A 323 4.15 -13.94 18.22
N VAL A 324 4.81 -14.21 17.08
CA VAL A 324 5.94 -15.15 17.01
C VAL A 324 6.97 -14.64 16.00
N LEU A 325 8.24 -14.68 16.38
CA LEU A 325 9.39 -14.60 15.49
C LEU A 325 10.07 -15.97 15.44
N LYS A 326 10.18 -16.57 14.26
CA LYS A 326 10.79 -17.87 14.06
C LYS A 326 12.00 -17.76 13.11
N GLY A 327 13.10 -18.32 13.51
CA GLY A 327 14.28 -18.54 12.67
C GLY A 327 14.61 -20.02 12.52
N THR A 328 15.73 -20.32 11.89
CA THR A 328 16.16 -21.72 11.67
C THR A 328 16.33 -22.48 12.99
N ASP A 329 16.89 -21.84 14.02
CA ASP A 329 17.28 -22.48 15.28
C ASP A 329 16.54 -21.94 16.51
N PHE A 330 15.52 -21.09 16.31
CA PHE A 330 14.79 -20.49 17.42
C PHE A 330 13.32 -20.22 17.11
N ILE A 331 12.51 -20.13 18.16
CA ILE A 331 11.15 -19.63 18.15
C ILE A 331 11.01 -18.72 19.35
N ASP A 332 10.83 -17.42 19.11
CA ASP A 332 10.68 -16.40 20.15
C ASP A 332 9.24 -15.90 20.17
N GLU A 333 8.53 -16.14 21.25
CA GLU A 333 7.22 -15.52 21.48
C GLU A 333 7.38 -14.01 21.66
N GLN A 334 6.46 -13.26 21.06
CA GLN A 334 6.48 -11.81 21.11
C GLN A 334 5.43 -11.27 22.06
N PRO A 335 5.77 -10.21 22.83
CA PRO A 335 4.81 -9.59 23.74
C PRO A 335 3.69 -8.91 22.95
N LEU A 336 2.46 -9.12 23.42
CA LEU A 336 1.28 -8.48 22.86
C LEU A 336 0.84 -7.36 23.80
N GLY A 337 0.75 -6.14 23.26
CA GLY A 337 0.30 -4.96 23.99
C GLY A 337 -1.01 -4.42 23.43
N GLU A 338 -1.49 -3.35 24.03
CA GLU A 338 -2.74 -2.69 23.66
C GLU A 338 -2.53 -1.49 22.75
N LEU A 339 -1.30 -0.97 22.66
CA LEU A 339 -1.01 0.28 21.94
C LEU A 339 -1.25 0.13 20.43
N ALA A 340 -0.76 -0.95 19.82
CA ALA A 340 -0.95 -1.21 18.38
C ALA A 340 -2.44 -1.31 18.02
N LEU A 341 -3.23 -2.02 18.84
CA LEU A 341 -4.68 -2.17 18.60
C LEU A 341 -5.41 -0.85 18.79
N SER A 342 -5.05 -0.08 19.79
CA SER A 342 -5.62 1.24 20.05
C SER A 342 -5.30 2.25 18.96
N LEU A 343 -4.06 2.25 18.41
CA LEU A 343 -3.68 3.07 17.26
C LEU A 343 -4.39 2.61 15.97
N ARG A 344 -4.57 1.29 15.79
CA ARG A 344 -5.36 0.73 14.70
C ARG A 344 -6.81 1.23 14.74
N GLU A 345 -7.46 1.14 15.90
CA GLU A 345 -8.84 1.59 16.10
C GLU A 345 -8.98 3.07 15.77
N GLU A 346 -8.10 3.92 16.33
CA GLU A 346 -8.11 5.36 16.02
C GLU A 346 -7.95 5.65 14.53
N LEU A 347 -6.97 5.02 13.87
CA LEU A 347 -6.74 5.21 12.45
C LEU A 347 -7.94 4.76 11.61
N THR A 348 -8.52 3.61 11.93
CA THR A 348 -9.70 3.11 11.20
C THR A 348 -10.92 3.99 11.45
N ASP A 349 -11.10 4.51 12.66
CA ASP A 349 -12.20 5.43 12.96
C ASP A 349 -12.11 6.74 12.18
N ILE A 350 -10.90 7.28 12.00
CA ILE A 350 -10.68 8.41 11.10
C ILE A 350 -11.04 8.01 9.66
N GLN A 351 -10.53 6.89 9.16
CA GLN A 351 -10.74 6.43 7.78
C GLN A 351 -12.22 6.22 7.44
N TYR A 352 -13.02 5.75 8.39
CA TYR A 352 -14.47 5.54 8.21
C TYR A 352 -15.34 6.73 8.65
N GLY A 353 -14.74 7.86 9.02
CA GLY A 353 -15.46 9.07 9.45
C GLY A 353 -16.20 8.91 10.79
N ARG A 354 -15.78 7.95 11.62
CA ARG A 354 -16.31 7.74 12.98
C ARG A 354 -15.61 8.65 14.02
N ARG A 355 -14.45 9.20 13.65
CA ARG A 355 -13.67 10.15 14.44
C ARG A 355 -13.27 11.33 13.57
N GLU A 356 -13.16 12.52 14.18
CA GLU A 356 -12.74 13.73 13.51
C GLU A 356 -11.31 13.58 12.93
N ASP A 357 -11.14 14.02 11.69
CA ASP A 357 -9.85 14.10 11.01
C ASP A 357 -9.17 15.44 11.31
N THR A 358 -8.40 15.49 12.38
CA THR A 358 -7.67 16.71 12.80
C THR A 358 -6.45 17.02 11.94
N HIS A 359 -6.05 16.09 11.06
CA HIS A 359 -4.89 16.25 10.18
C HIS A 359 -5.23 16.62 8.74
N GLY A 360 -6.51 16.60 8.36
CA GLY A 360 -6.94 16.82 6.98
C GLY A 360 -6.46 15.71 6.03
N TRP A 361 -6.45 14.47 6.50
CA TRP A 361 -6.03 13.30 5.71
C TRP A 361 -7.09 12.77 4.77
N LEU A 362 -8.36 13.04 5.08
CA LEU A 362 -9.48 12.56 4.28
C LEU A 362 -9.74 13.46 3.08
N VAL A 363 -9.97 12.84 1.94
CA VAL A 363 -10.35 13.51 0.70
C VAL A 363 -11.60 12.86 0.15
N ARG A 364 -12.64 13.66 -0.12
CA ARG A 364 -13.90 13.19 -0.69
C ARG A 364 -13.72 12.85 -2.17
N LEU A 365 -14.26 11.69 -2.59
CA LEU A 365 -14.16 11.20 -3.96
C LEU A 365 -15.44 11.36 -4.78
N ASP A 366 -16.62 11.42 -4.14
CA ASP A 366 -17.95 11.48 -4.76
C ASP A 366 -18.55 12.91 -4.78
N GLY A 367 -17.71 13.94 -4.72
CA GLY A 367 -18.10 15.35 -4.66
C GLY A 367 -17.68 16.14 -5.87
#